data_46e95ee85d6b4962cac0eec6368efb23
#
_entry.id   46e95ee85d6b4962cac0eec6368efb23
#
_cell.length_a   1.000
_cell.length_b   1.000
_cell.length_c   1.000
_cell.angle_alpha   90.00
_cell.angle_beta   90.00
_cell.angle_gamma   90.00
#
_symmetry.space_group_name_H-M   'P 1'
#
loop_
_entity.id
_entity.type
_entity.pdbx_description
1 polymer ?
#
loop_
_entity_poly.entity_id
_entity_poly.type
_entity_poly.pdbx_seq_one_letter_code
_entity_poly.pdbx_strand_id
1 'polypeptide(L)'
;MVYTANKIIQIRKRDDRIVEFSQDKIAKAIFNAMRAVAEPDMEKAETLSDQVIERLNRKFHERSIPAVEEIQDLVEEILIENKLIKVAKAYIIYRDQHNK
;
A
#
# COMPACT_ATOMS: atom_id res chain seq x y z
N MET A 1 4.30 -12.05 13.74
CA MET A 1 4.34 -10.64 14.14
C MET A 1 3.05 -9.95 13.72
N VAL A 2 2.56 -9.12 14.57
CA VAL A 2 1.34 -8.36 14.29
C VAL A 2 1.75 -6.91 14.06
N TYR A 3 1.31 -6.32 12.97
CA TYR A 3 1.61 -4.91 12.77
C TYR A 3 0.79 -4.05 13.75
N THR A 4 1.32 -2.87 14.04
CA THR A 4 0.98 -2.05 15.20
C THR A 4 -0.49 -1.68 15.30
N ALA A 5 -1.17 -1.53 14.20
CA ALA A 5 -2.57 -1.17 14.21
C ALA A 5 -3.21 -1.55 12.91
N ASN A 6 -4.38 -2.14 13.03
CA ASN A 6 -5.25 -2.38 11.91
C ASN A 6 -5.99 -1.07 11.62
N LYS A 7 -5.27 -0.10 11.07
CA LYS A 7 -5.85 1.21 10.87
C LYS A 7 -6.78 1.23 9.67
N ILE A 8 -7.92 1.82 9.88
CA ILE A 8 -8.86 2.11 8.82
C ILE A 8 -8.73 3.60 8.53
N ILE A 9 -8.51 3.93 7.28
CA ILE A 9 -8.40 5.31 6.82
C ILE A 9 -9.45 5.55 5.76
N GLN A 10 -9.73 6.83 5.51
CA GLN A 10 -10.61 7.19 4.40
C GLN A 10 -9.76 7.52 3.19
N ILE A 11 -10.20 7.08 2.02
CA ILE A 11 -9.54 7.40 0.77
C ILE A 11 -10.58 7.87 -0.25
N ARG A 12 -10.10 8.64 -1.23
CA ARG A 12 -10.92 9.05 -2.36
C ARG A 12 -10.58 8.19 -3.55
N LYS A 13 -11.60 7.52 -4.07
CA LYS A 13 -11.46 6.69 -5.26
C LYS A 13 -11.48 7.57 -6.52
N ARG A 14 -11.17 6.96 -7.66
CA ARG A 14 -11.05 7.70 -8.93
C ARG A 14 -12.37 8.35 -9.36
N ASP A 15 -13.51 7.82 -8.89
CA ASP A 15 -14.83 8.39 -9.16
C ASP A 15 -15.28 9.35 -8.06
N ASP A 16 -14.33 9.83 -7.24
CA ASP A 16 -14.53 10.78 -6.15
C ASP A 16 -15.29 10.24 -4.95
N ARG A 17 -15.65 8.96 -4.94
CA ARG A 17 -16.27 8.37 -3.76
C ARG A 17 -15.25 8.29 -2.63
N ILE A 18 -15.70 8.60 -1.42
CA ILE A 18 -14.88 8.45 -0.22
C ILE A 18 -15.27 7.15 0.45
N VAL A 19 -14.32 6.26 0.63
CA VAL A 19 -14.55 4.93 1.20
C VAL A 19 -13.53 4.65 2.29
N GLU A 20 -13.85 3.69 3.15
CA GLU A 20 -12.92 3.20 4.14
C GLU A 20 -11.90 2.28 3.48
N PHE A 21 -10.68 2.35 3.97
CA PHE A 21 -9.58 1.57 3.42
C PHE A 21 -8.71 1.08 4.58
N SER A 22 -8.54 -0.23 4.69
CA SER A 22 -7.78 -0.79 5.80
C SER A 22 -6.32 -1.03 5.40
N GLN A 23 -5.45 -0.97 6.40
CA GLN A 23 -4.05 -1.31 6.22
C GLN A 23 -3.88 -2.73 5.66
N ASP A 24 -4.80 -3.63 6.00
CA ASP A 24 -4.78 -5.00 5.52
C ASP A 24 -4.81 -5.08 4.00
N LYS A 25 -5.52 -4.17 3.35
CA LYS A 25 -5.56 -4.12 1.88
C LYS A 25 -4.20 -3.77 1.29
N ILE A 26 -3.45 -2.91 1.96
CA ILE A 26 -2.09 -2.57 1.53
C ILE A 26 -1.19 -3.80 1.65
N ALA A 27 -1.24 -4.48 2.79
CA ALA A 27 -0.44 -5.67 3.03
C ALA A 27 -0.74 -6.76 2.01
N LYS A 28 -2.02 -6.98 1.71
CA LYS A 28 -2.43 -7.98 0.73
C LYS A 28 -1.96 -7.64 -0.68
N ALA A 29 -2.02 -6.36 -1.05
CA ALA A 29 -1.55 -5.93 -2.37
C ALA A 29 -0.04 -6.16 -2.52
N ILE A 30 0.72 -5.84 -1.46
CA ILE A 30 2.16 -6.08 -1.45
C ILE A 30 2.44 -7.57 -1.54
N PHE A 31 1.71 -8.37 -0.76
CA PHE A 31 1.87 -9.82 -0.76
C PHE A 31 1.59 -10.41 -2.14
N ASN A 32 0.54 -9.94 -2.81
CA ASN A 32 0.22 -10.40 -4.17
C ASN A 32 1.35 -10.08 -5.15
N ALA A 33 1.97 -8.91 -5.02
CA ALA A 33 3.12 -8.55 -5.84
C ALA A 33 4.32 -9.46 -5.55
N MET A 34 4.53 -9.81 -4.28
CA MET A 34 5.58 -10.74 -3.89
C MET A 34 5.36 -12.13 -4.48
N ARG A 35 4.11 -12.59 -4.48
CA ARG A 35 3.77 -13.88 -5.09
C ARG A 35 4.06 -13.89 -6.58
N ALA A 36 3.82 -12.78 -7.25
CA ALA A 36 4.05 -12.67 -8.69
C ALA A 36 5.53 -12.83 -9.06
N VAL A 37 6.44 -12.56 -8.12
CA VAL A 37 7.88 -12.75 -8.34
C VAL A 37 8.41 -13.95 -7.54
N ALA A 38 7.53 -14.81 -7.07
CA ALA A 38 7.85 -16.03 -6.33
C ALA A 38 8.62 -15.78 -5.03
N GLU A 39 8.35 -14.66 -4.36
CA GLU A 39 8.97 -14.30 -3.08
C GLU A 39 7.93 -13.95 -2.03
N PRO A 40 6.94 -14.82 -1.78
CA PRO A 40 5.87 -14.51 -0.84
C PRO A 40 6.36 -14.50 0.61
N ASP A 41 6.02 -13.43 1.33
CA ASP A 41 6.36 -13.28 2.74
C ASP A 41 5.34 -12.33 3.36
N MET A 42 4.29 -12.89 3.95
CA MET A 42 3.21 -12.09 4.50
C MET A 42 3.67 -11.22 5.67
N GLU A 43 4.57 -11.75 6.51
CA GLU A 43 5.10 -10.97 7.64
C GLU A 43 5.84 -9.73 7.13
N LYS A 44 6.64 -9.90 6.10
CA LYS A 44 7.34 -8.78 5.48
C LYS A 44 6.35 -7.80 4.83
N ALA A 45 5.31 -8.32 4.18
CA ALA A 45 4.29 -7.47 3.58
C ALA A 45 3.59 -6.63 4.65
N GLU A 46 3.31 -7.22 5.81
CA GLU A 46 2.71 -6.50 6.91
C GLU A 46 3.63 -5.41 7.46
N THR A 47 4.91 -5.73 7.61
CA THR A 47 5.91 -4.75 8.05
C THR A 47 6.01 -3.58 7.06
N LEU A 48 6.01 -3.89 5.77
CA LEU A 48 6.05 -2.85 4.74
C LEU A 48 4.78 -2.01 4.75
N SER A 49 3.63 -2.63 5.01
CA SER A 49 2.38 -1.86 5.10
C SER A 49 2.41 -0.89 6.28
N ASP A 50 3.05 -1.26 7.39
CA ASP A 50 3.25 -0.36 8.52
C ASP A 50 4.05 0.87 8.10
N GLN A 51 5.09 0.66 7.30
CA GLN A 51 5.92 1.76 6.80
C GLN A 51 5.10 2.70 5.90
N VAL A 52 4.21 2.12 5.09
CA VAL A 52 3.34 2.92 4.22
C VAL A 52 2.40 3.79 5.06
N ILE A 53 1.76 3.19 6.06
CA ILE A 53 0.83 3.92 6.94
C ILE A 53 1.56 5.02 7.70
N GLU A 54 2.75 4.73 8.21
CA GLU A 54 3.53 5.73 8.92
C GLU A 54 3.87 6.92 8.02
N ARG A 55 4.29 6.65 6.80
CA ARG A 55 4.60 7.71 5.84
C ARG A 55 3.35 8.48 5.43
N LEU A 56 2.24 7.78 5.26
CA LEU A 56 0.96 8.39 4.96
C LEU A 56 0.56 9.38 6.05
N ASN A 57 0.70 8.96 7.31
CA ASN A 57 0.34 9.82 8.45
C ASN A 57 1.22 11.07 8.53
N ARG A 58 2.48 10.96 8.13
CA ARG A 58 3.38 12.12 8.11
C ARG A 58 3.08 13.07 6.96
N LYS A 59 2.66 12.53 5.83
CA LYS A 59 2.42 13.31 4.61
C LYS A 59 1.05 13.97 4.61
N PHE A 60 0.06 13.32 5.19
CA PHE A 60 -1.30 13.80 5.21
C PHE A 60 -1.75 14.05 6.65
N HIS A 61 -2.31 15.22 6.89
CA HIS A 61 -2.91 15.53 8.18
C HIS A 61 -4.28 14.88 8.30
N GLU A 62 -4.78 14.80 9.53
CA GLU A 62 -6.05 14.14 9.80
C GLU A 62 -7.21 14.62 8.94
N ARG A 63 -7.15 15.85 8.50
CA ARG A 63 -8.23 16.45 7.72
C ARG A 63 -8.11 16.17 6.23
N SER A 64 -7.00 15.64 5.81
CA SER A 64 -6.77 15.38 4.39
C SER A 64 -7.17 13.95 4.07
N ILE A 65 -7.91 13.80 2.98
CA ILE A 65 -8.30 12.48 2.51
C ILE A 65 -7.47 12.18 1.28
N PRO A 66 -6.52 11.24 1.38
CA PRO A 66 -5.65 10.95 0.24
C PRO A 66 -6.42 10.27 -0.88
N ALA A 67 -5.99 10.52 -2.09
CA ALA A 67 -6.48 9.76 -3.24
C ALA A 67 -5.83 8.37 -3.23
N VAL A 68 -6.51 7.38 -3.80
CA VAL A 68 -5.98 6.02 -3.85
C VAL A 68 -4.62 5.99 -4.56
N GLU A 69 -4.45 6.80 -5.60
CA GLU A 69 -3.18 6.86 -6.34
C GLU A 69 -2.03 7.35 -5.47
N GLU A 70 -2.31 8.24 -4.52
CA GLU A 70 -1.27 8.73 -3.61
C GLU A 70 -0.80 7.64 -2.67
N ILE A 71 -1.71 6.78 -2.21
CA ILE A 71 -1.34 5.63 -1.39
C ILE A 71 -0.52 4.66 -2.21
N GLN A 72 -0.92 4.41 -3.44
CA GLN A 72 -0.19 3.50 -4.34
C GLN A 72 1.22 4.01 -4.62
N ASP A 73 1.38 5.32 -4.78
CA ASP A 73 2.70 5.93 -4.96
C ASP A 73 3.59 5.68 -3.73
N LEU A 74 3.01 5.79 -2.53
CA LEU A 74 3.76 5.52 -1.30
C LEU A 74 4.18 4.05 -1.20
N VAL A 75 3.32 3.13 -1.62
CA VAL A 75 3.68 1.72 -1.64
C VAL A 75 4.89 1.50 -2.55
N GLU A 76 4.88 2.08 -3.74
CA GLU A 76 6.00 1.96 -4.66
C GLU A 76 7.28 2.52 -4.04
N GLU A 77 7.21 3.70 -3.41
CA GLU A 77 8.36 4.30 -2.76
C GLU A 77 8.94 3.40 -1.69
N ILE A 78 8.09 2.85 -0.84
CA ILE A 78 8.51 1.97 0.25
C ILE A 78 9.18 0.71 -0.31
N LEU A 79 8.61 0.11 -1.34
CA LEU A 79 9.20 -1.09 -1.96
C LEU A 79 10.57 -0.79 -2.54
N ILE A 80 10.71 0.34 -3.22
CA ILE A 80 12.00 0.74 -3.81
C ILE A 80 13.03 1.04 -2.72
N GLU A 81 12.63 1.75 -1.66
CA GLU A 81 13.54 2.07 -0.56
C GLU A 81 14.04 0.82 0.16
N ASN A 82 13.22 -0.21 0.20
CA ASN A 82 13.60 -1.49 0.79
C ASN A 82 14.33 -2.39 -0.23
N LYS A 83 14.65 -1.87 -1.39
CA LYS A 83 15.40 -2.54 -2.47
C LYS A 83 14.66 -3.74 -3.04
N LEU A 84 13.35 -3.75 -2.92
CA LEU A 84 12.51 -4.81 -3.47
C LEU A 84 12.07 -4.42 -4.88
N ILE A 85 13.03 -4.33 -5.78
CA ILE A 85 12.80 -3.78 -7.12
C ILE A 85 11.86 -4.67 -7.95
N LYS A 86 12.03 -5.99 -7.87
CA LYS A 86 11.15 -6.91 -8.60
C LYS A 86 9.71 -6.81 -8.10
N VAL A 87 9.55 -6.73 -6.78
CA VAL A 87 8.24 -6.58 -6.17
C VAL A 87 7.61 -5.26 -6.57
N ALA A 88 8.40 -4.18 -6.57
CA ALA A 88 7.92 -2.88 -7.00
C ALA A 88 7.40 -2.91 -8.44
N LYS A 89 8.13 -3.55 -9.33
CA LYS A 89 7.69 -3.69 -10.73
C LYS A 89 6.40 -4.47 -10.85
N ALA A 90 6.29 -5.57 -10.09
CA ALA A 90 5.07 -6.37 -10.08
C ALA A 90 3.89 -5.56 -9.51
N TYR A 91 4.15 -4.76 -8.49
CA TYR A 91 3.12 -3.92 -7.90
C TYR A 91 2.62 -2.85 -8.88
N ILE A 92 3.52 -2.26 -9.65
CA ILE A 92 3.14 -1.26 -10.66
C ILE A 92 2.15 -1.88 -11.68
N ILE A 93 2.41 -3.10 -12.11
CA ILE A 93 1.52 -3.82 -13.01
C ILE A 93 0.17 -4.09 -12.31
N TYR A 94 0.22 -4.51 -11.05
CA TYR A 94 -0.97 -4.79 -10.26
C TYR A 94 -1.87 -3.55 -10.15
N ARG A 95 -1.30 -2.41 -9.77
CA ARG A 95 -2.08 -1.18 -9.60
C ARG A 95 -2.67 -0.70 -10.92
N ASP A 96 -1.93 -0.85 -12.00
CA ASP A 96 -2.39 -0.45 -13.31
C ASP A 96 -3.62 -1.26 -13.73
N GLN A 97 -3.60 -2.56 -13.48
CA GLN A 97 -4.73 -3.43 -13.78
C GLN A 97 -5.95 -3.10 -12.91
N HIS A 98 -5.74 -2.76 -11.65
CA HIS A 98 -6.82 -2.48 -10.72
C HIS A 98 -7.43 -1.09 -10.90
N ASN A 99 -6.72 -0.19 -11.56
CA ASN A 99 -7.19 1.17 -11.78
C ASN A 99 -7.90 1.37 -13.11
N LYS A 100 -8.12 0.30 -13.83
CA LYS A 100 -8.86 0.35 -15.10
C LYS A 100 -10.36 0.34 -14.87
#